data_54f06a9c4ff052b427edb8c95a04bea4
#
_entry.id   54f06a9c4ff052b427edb8c95a04bea4
#
_cell.length_a   1.000
_cell.length_b   1.000
_cell.length_c   1.000
_cell.angle_alpha   90.00
_cell.angle_beta   90.00
_cell.angle_gamma   90.00
#
_symmetry.space_group_name_H-M   'P 1'
#
loop_
_entity.id
_entity.type
_entity.pdbx_description
1 polymer ?
#
loop_
_entity_poly.entity_id
_entity_poly.type
_entity_poly.pdbx_seq_one_letter_code
_entity_poly.pdbx_strand_id
1 'polypeptide(L)'
;MKDWISMSMQPWEGHDRLVAIDIETTGRRLPSLQDIRKAPKGLRQPGIIIEIGCLEIIREGDGWRKARSWESRVNPDAPLHPDAIKVHGIKPADLKAAPRFPEVADALLAFLGEDLLVAHAYENEMDFLNYEFARCGRAAWGADTFPADRFICTKEMSHAVFPGASGSLDALCDRLWLDRSDRFAHHGALLDADLTADAFVKMALGDTGPRDAVYE
;
A
#
# COMPACT_ATOMS: atom_id res chain seq x y z
N MET A 1 -15.27 9.98 -3.36
CA MET A 1 -14.53 10.35 -2.14
C MET A 1 -15.41 9.96 -0.97
N LYS A 2 -14.96 9.01 -0.15
CA LYS A 2 -15.73 8.60 1.04
C LYS A 2 -15.61 9.72 2.06
N ASP A 3 -16.75 10.19 2.58
CA ASP A 3 -16.76 11.22 3.62
C ASP A 3 -16.58 10.55 5.00
N TRP A 4 -15.33 10.28 5.35
CA TRP A 4 -14.96 9.57 6.58
C TRP A 4 -15.38 10.30 7.86
N ILE A 5 -15.54 11.64 7.82
CA ILE A 5 -15.86 12.44 9.01
C ILE A 5 -17.37 12.42 9.28
N SER A 6 -18.19 12.33 8.24
CA SER A 6 -19.66 12.39 8.36
C SER A 6 -20.34 11.02 8.43
N MET A 7 -19.58 9.92 8.26
CA MET A 7 -20.14 8.57 8.37
C MET A 7 -20.56 8.27 9.81
N SER A 8 -21.78 7.78 9.97
CA SER A 8 -22.30 7.35 11.28
C SER A 8 -21.58 6.12 11.85
N MET A 9 -20.83 5.40 11.00
CA MET A 9 -19.99 4.26 11.36
C MET A 9 -18.76 4.24 10.45
N GLN A 10 -17.58 4.09 11.05
CA GLN A 10 -16.32 4.02 10.29
C GLN A 10 -16.13 2.62 9.70
N PRO A 11 -15.47 2.48 8.51
CA PRO A 11 -15.30 1.17 7.87
C PRO A 11 -14.58 0.13 8.73
N TRP A 12 -13.72 0.58 9.64
CA TRP A 12 -12.96 -0.30 10.54
C TRP A 12 -13.69 -0.62 11.84
N GLU A 13 -14.89 -0.06 12.08
CA GLU A 13 -15.68 -0.44 13.24
C GLU A 13 -16.16 -1.89 13.12
N GLY A 14 -16.02 -2.64 14.20
CA GLY A 14 -16.33 -4.08 14.23
C GLY A 14 -15.21 -4.98 13.70
N HIS A 15 -14.08 -4.44 13.26
CA HIS A 15 -12.89 -5.20 12.89
C HIS A 15 -11.89 -5.24 14.05
N ASP A 16 -11.37 -6.42 14.38
CA ASP A 16 -10.33 -6.60 15.41
C ASP A 16 -8.91 -6.63 14.81
N ARG A 17 -8.82 -6.83 13.49
CA ARG A 17 -7.59 -6.89 12.73
C ARG A 17 -7.72 -6.15 11.39
N LEU A 18 -6.69 -5.38 11.06
CA LEU A 18 -6.49 -4.77 9.75
C LEU A 18 -5.06 -5.10 9.29
N VAL A 19 -4.76 -4.93 8.01
CA VAL A 19 -3.40 -5.11 7.50
C VAL A 19 -3.00 -3.88 6.70
N ALA A 20 -1.99 -3.15 7.17
CA ALA A 20 -1.33 -2.15 6.33
C ALA A 20 -0.48 -2.84 5.27
N ILE A 21 -0.52 -2.33 4.04
CA ILE A 21 0.20 -2.88 2.90
C ILE A 21 0.77 -1.76 2.03
N ASP A 22 1.98 -2.00 1.54
CA ASP A 22 2.63 -1.21 0.51
C ASP A 22 3.44 -2.12 -0.41
N ILE A 23 3.71 -1.66 -1.63
CA ILE A 23 4.46 -2.40 -2.65
C ILE A 23 5.47 -1.52 -3.37
N GLU A 24 6.62 -2.13 -3.73
CA GLU A 24 7.53 -1.56 -4.71
C GLU A 24 7.44 -2.31 -6.05
N THR A 25 7.66 -1.59 -7.15
CA THR A 25 7.45 -2.13 -8.50
C THR A 25 8.61 -1.82 -9.44
N THR A 26 8.68 -2.55 -10.56
CA THR A 26 9.67 -2.30 -11.63
C THR A 26 9.48 -0.97 -12.33
N GLY A 27 8.30 -0.30 -12.17
CA GLY A 27 7.97 0.96 -12.83
C GLY A 27 6.64 1.53 -12.36
N ARG A 28 6.36 2.76 -12.76
CA ARG A 28 5.34 3.63 -12.15
C ARG A 28 3.87 3.32 -12.47
N ARG A 29 3.55 2.45 -13.45
CA ARG A 29 2.15 2.22 -13.84
C ARG A 29 1.94 0.82 -14.38
N LEU A 30 0.85 0.21 -13.95
CA LEU A 30 0.18 -0.79 -14.76
C LEU A 30 -0.51 -0.06 -15.93
N PRO A 31 -0.37 -0.54 -17.17
CA PRO A 31 -1.33 -0.17 -18.20
C PRO A 31 -2.72 -0.61 -17.71
N SER A 32 -3.73 0.20 -17.93
CA SER A 32 -5.11 -0.22 -17.65
C SER A 32 -5.37 -1.57 -18.32
N LEU A 33 -6.27 -2.40 -17.78
CA LEU A 33 -6.66 -3.67 -18.43
C LEU A 33 -7.07 -3.48 -19.90
N GLN A 34 -7.57 -2.30 -20.27
CA GLN A 34 -7.87 -1.93 -21.66
C GLN A 34 -6.60 -1.67 -22.47
N ASP A 35 -5.56 -1.08 -21.85
CA ASP A 35 -4.29 -0.79 -22.53
C ASP A 35 -3.46 -2.07 -22.73
N ILE A 36 -3.50 -3.01 -21.78
CA ILE A 36 -2.88 -4.33 -21.92
C ILE A 36 -3.48 -5.10 -23.12
N ARG A 37 -4.80 -5.03 -23.31
CA ARG A 37 -5.49 -5.66 -24.45
C ARG A 37 -5.18 -4.99 -25.79
N LYS A 38 -4.81 -3.70 -25.81
CA LYS A 38 -4.58 -2.89 -26.99
C LYS A 38 -3.11 -2.65 -27.32
N ALA A 39 -2.19 -2.95 -26.37
CA ALA A 39 -0.78 -2.67 -26.53
C ALA A 39 -0.17 -3.51 -27.67
N PRO A 40 0.51 -2.91 -28.65
CA PRO A 40 1.29 -3.64 -29.63
C PRO A 40 2.36 -4.48 -28.92
N LYS A 41 2.60 -5.71 -29.38
CA LYS A 41 3.68 -6.55 -28.89
C LYS A 41 5.00 -5.76 -28.89
N GLY A 42 5.52 -5.45 -27.70
CA GLY A 42 6.83 -4.79 -27.50
C GLY A 42 6.81 -3.37 -26.94
N LEU A 43 5.64 -2.74 -26.71
CA LEU A 43 5.54 -1.39 -26.14
C LEU A 43 5.03 -1.44 -24.69
N ARG A 44 5.94 -1.07 -23.76
CA ARG A 44 5.79 -0.87 -22.32
C ARG A 44 5.46 -2.18 -21.57
N GLN A 45 6.51 -2.79 -21.03
CA GLN A 45 6.29 -3.80 -20.00
C GLN A 45 5.50 -3.17 -18.86
N PRO A 46 4.40 -3.82 -18.40
CA PRO A 46 3.68 -3.36 -17.22
C PRO A 46 4.63 -3.31 -16.02
N GLY A 47 4.39 -2.42 -15.09
CA GLY A 47 5.02 -2.51 -13.79
C GLY A 47 4.72 -3.88 -13.18
N ILE A 48 5.68 -4.44 -12.47
CA ILE A 48 5.59 -5.75 -11.81
C ILE A 48 6.04 -5.56 -10.39
N ILE A 49 5.40 -6.21 -9.44
CA ILE A 49 5.77 -6.14 -8.02
C ILE A 49 7.17 -6.73 -7.83
N ILE A 50 8.01 -6.02 -7.06
CA ILE A 50 9.38 -6.43 -6.70
C ILE A 50 9.61 -6.51 -5.19
N GLU A 51 8.77 -5.86 -4.40
CA GLU A 51 8.78 -5.96 -2.93
C GLU A 51 7.36 -5.75 -2.41
N ILE A 52 7.00 -6.45 -1.35
CA ILE A 52 5.71 -6.33 -0.67
C ILE A 52 6.00 -6.24 0.82
N GLY A 53 5.42 -5.25 1.48
CA GLY A 53 5.46 -5.08 2.92
C GLY A 53 4.05 -5.09 3.50
N CYS A 54 3.83 -5.89 4.53
CA CYS A 54 2.55 -5.98 5.23
C CYS A 54 2.76 -5.90 6.75
N LEU A 55 1.88 -5.19 7.44
CA LEU A 55 1.92 -5.04 8.88
C LEU A 55 0.53 -5.19 9.48
N GLU A 56 0.38 -6.09 10.44
CA GLU A 56 -0.88 -6.23 11.18
C GLU A 56 -1.09 -5.05 12.11
N ILE A 57 -2.32 -4.55 12.11
CA ILE A 57 -2.85 -3.57 13.06
C ILE A 57 -3.99 -4.27 13.79
N ILE A 58 -3.84 -4.52 15.09
CA ILE A 58 -4.85 -5.23 15.88
C ILE A 58 -5.48 -4.30 16.92
N ARG A 59 -6.76 -4.51 17.17
CA ARG A 59 -7.50 -3.74 18.16
C ARG A 59 -7.00 -4.08 19.57
N GLU A 60 -6.82 -3.05 20.39
CA GLU A 60 -6.43 -3.18 21.78
C GLU A 60 -7.22 -2.15 22.62
N GLY A 61 -8.25 -2.61 23.31
CA GLY A 61 -9.21 -1.73 23.97
C GLY A 61 -9.89 -0.79 22.97
N ASP A 62 -9.85 0.51 23.25
CA ASP A 62 -10.41 1.54 22.37
C ASP A 62 -9.43 1.98 21.29
N GLY A 63 -8.23 1.41 21.25
CA GLY A 63 -7.16 1.78 20.32
C GLY A 63 -6.73 0.65 19.38
N TRP A 64 -5.57 0.88 18.77
CA TRP A 64 -4.94 -0.02 17.83
C TRP A 64 -3.45 -0.13 18.14
N ARG A 65 -2.86 -1.30 17.92
CA ARG A 65 -1.40 -1.49 17.97
C ARG A 65 -0.89 -2.27 16.77
N LYS A 66 0.35 -2.04 16.42
CA LYS A 66 1.08 -2.83 15.42
C LYS A 66 1.43 -4.21 16.00
N ALA A 67 1.40 -5.25 15.18
CA ALA A 67 1.66 -6.62 15.60
C ALA A 67 2.68 -7.30 14.67
N ARG A 68 2.31 -8.41 14.02
CA ARG A 68 3.22 -9.14 13.13
C ARG A 68 3.41 -8.40 11.80
N SER A 69 4.59 -8.54 11.22
CA SER A 69 4.86 -8.12 9.84
C SER A 69 5.13 -9.32 8.94
N TRP A 70 4.92 -9.11 7.66
CA TRP A 70 5.32 -10.00 6.58
C TRP A 70 5.91 -9.17 5.45
N GLU A 71 7.05 -9.60 4.94
CA GLU A 71 7.67 -8.95 3.79
C GLU A 71 8.26 -10.00 2.84
N SER A 72 8.32 -9.66 1.56
CA SER A 72 9.03 -10.44 0.58
C SER A 72 9.51 -9.57 -0.58
N ARG A 73 10.75 -9.78 -0.97
CA ARG A 73 11.20 -9.39 -2.31
C ARG A 73 10.68 -10.39 -3.32
N VAL A 74 10.43 -9.90 -4.54
CA VAL A 74 9.91 -10.70 -5.65
C VAL A 74 10.79 -10.51 -6.88
N ASN A 75 11.23 -11.61 -7.47
CA ASN A 75 11.94 -11.56 -8.75
C ASN A 75 10.92 -11.35 -9.88
N PRO A 76 10.94 -10.17 -10.55
CA PRO A 76 9.97 -9.85 -11.58
C PRO A 76 10.22 -10.58 -12.90
N ASP A 77 11.44 -11.14 -13.10
CA ASP A 77 11.93 -11.65 -14.39
C ASP A 77 11.80 -10.59 -15.52
N ALA A 78 11.99 -9.34 -15.14
CA ALA A 78 11.83 -8.17 -16.00
C ALA A 78 12.82 -7.06 -15.60
N PRO A 79 13.20 -6.15 -16.53
CA PRO A 79 14.05 -5.04 -16.20
C PRO A 79 13.36 -4.00 -15.31
N LEU A 80 14.11 -3.38 -14.41
CA LEU A 80 13.66 -2.28 -13.57
C LEU A 80 13.84 -0.94 -14.30
N HIS A 81 12.83 -0.07 -14.20
CA HIS A 81 12.93 1.28 -14.71
C HIS A 81 13.93 2.11 -13.86
N PRO A 82 14.88 2.87 -14.48
CA PRO A 82 15.86 3.65 -13.73
C PRO A 82 15.25 4.62 -12.70
N ASP A 83 14.10 5.22 -13.01
CA ASP A 83 13.43 6.13 -12.07
C ASP A 83 12.80 5.40 -10.88
N ALA A 84 12.33 4.17 -11.05
CA ALA A 84 11.87 3.35 -9.93
C ALA A 84 13.03 3.02 -8.99
N ILE A 85 14.20 2.62 -9.54
CA ILE A 85 15.42 2.36 -8.75
C ILE A 85 15.83 3.59 -7.92
N LYS A 86 15.65 4.81 -8.45
CA LYS A 86 15.98 6.05 -7.71
C LYS A 86 15.06 6.24 -6.50
N VAL A 87 13.84 5.74 -6.55
CA VAL A 87 12.85 5.86 -5.47
C VAL A 87 13.11 4.80 -4.39
N HIS A 88 13.05 3.51 -4.73
CA HIS A 88 13.14 2.42 -3.76
C HIS A 88 14.57 1.88 -3.54
N GLY A 89 15.56 2.26 -4.35
CA GLY A 89 16.95 1.83 -4.20
C GLY A 89 17.26 0.37 -4.55
N ILE A 90 16.23 -0.46 -4.78
CA ILE A 90 16.38 -1.89 -5.08
C ILE A 90 17.02 -2.07 -6.46
N LYS A 91 18.10 -2.84 -6.52
CA LYS A 91 18.83 -3.10 -7.77
C LYS A 91 18.46 -4.47 -8.34
N PRO A 92 18.61 -4.68 -9.67
CA PRO A 92 18.36 -5.99 -10.28
C PRO A 92 19.14 -7.15 -9.63
N ALA A 93 20.32 -6.87 -9.08
CA ALA A 93 21.14 -7.86 -8.38
C ALA A 93 20.47 -8.37 -7.08
N ASP A 94 19.73 -7.50 -6.41
CA ASP A 94 19.07 -7.80 -5.12
C ASP A 94 17.87 -8.73 -5.29
N LEU A 95 17.35 -8.83 -6.52
CA LEU A 95 16.17 -9.63 -6.86
C LEU A 95 16.49 -10.99 -7.48
N LYS A 96 17.76 -11.26 -7.85
CA LYS A 96 18.12 -12.50 -8.56
C LYS A 96 17.79 -13.77 -7.80
N ALA A 97 17.98 -13.76 -6.48
CA ALA A 97 17.73 -14.89 -5.60
C ALA A 97 16.33 -14.83 -4.94
N ALA A 98 15.57 -13.77 -5.20
CA ALA A 98 14.22 -13.65 -4.66
C ALA A 98 13.27 -14.64 -5.34
N PRO A 99 12.24 -15.13 -4.63
CA PRO A 99 11.19 -15.96 -5.22
C PRO A 99 10.41 -15.18 -6.28
N ARG A 100 9.77 -15.89 -7.20
CA ARG A 100 8.78 -15.29 -8.11
C ARG A 100 7.45 -15.09 -7.41
N PHE A 101 6.60 -14.20 -7.91
CA PHE A 101 5.30 -13.90 -7.30
C PHE A 101 4.44 -15.16 -7.03
N PRO A 102 4.32 -16.16 -7.95
CA PRO A 102 3.55 -17.37 -7.67
C PRO A 102 4.04 -18.18 -6.44
N GLU A 103 5.31 -18.05 -6.09
CA GLU A 103 5.92 -18.77 -4.96
C GLU A 103 5.60 -18.14 -3.61
N VAL A 104 5.28 -16.84 -3.60
CA VAL A 104 4.91 -16.09 -2.38
C VAL A 104 3.41 -15.83 -2.25
N ALA A 105 2.65 -16.04 -3.32
CA ALA A 105 1.23 -15.70 -3.41
C ALA A 105 0.37 -16.33 -2.31
N ASP A 106 0.59 -17.61 -1.99
CA ASP A 106 -0.19 -18.31 -0.95
C ASP A 106 0.16 -17.79 0.46
N ALA A 107 1.44 -17.50 0.72
CA ALA A 107 1.88 -16.93 2.00
C ALA A 107 1.33 -15.51 2.19
N LEU A 108 1.32 -14.71 1.12
CA LEU A 108 0.72 -13.38 1.12
C LEU A 108 -0.79 -13.47 1.42
N LEU A 109 -1.53 -14.32 0.70
CA LEU A 109 -2.97 -14.49 0.96
C LEU A 109 -3.24 -14.96 2.38
N ALA A 110 -2.44 -15.90 2.90
CA ALA A 110 -2.58 -16.38 4.27
C ALA A 110 -2.32 -15.28 5.31
N PHE A 111 -1.39 -14.35 5.02
CA PHE A 111 -1.15 -13.19 5.89
C PHE A 111 -2.26 -12.15 5.80
N LEU A 112 -2.73 -11.82 4.59
CA LEU A 112 -3.78 -10.82 4.38
C LEU A 112 -5.15 -11.28 4.90
N GLY A 113 -5.45 -12.58 4.86
CA GLY A 113 -6.76 -13.13 5.21
C GLY A 113 -7.89 -12.46 4.43
N GLU A 114 -9.04 -12.32 5.07
CA GLU A 114 -10.20 -11.59 4.55
C GLU A 114 -10.32 -10.17 5.15
N ASP A 115 -9.31 -9.73 5.86
CA ASP A 115 -9.33 -8.46 6.58
C ASP A 115 -9.27 -7.25 5.64
N LEU A 116 -9.71 -6.10 6.15
CA LEU A 116 -9.54 -4.83 5.45
C LEU A 116 -8.06 -4.47 5.36
N LEU A 117 -7.68 -3.91 4.24
CA LEU A 117 -6.32 -3.48 3.94
C LEU A 117 -6.23 -1.96 4.12
N VAL A 118 -5.17 -1.49 4.75
CA VAL A 118 -4.87 -0.07 4.91
C VAL A 118 -3.72 0.28 3.98
N ALA A 119 -3.93 1.22 3.04
CA ALA A 119 -2.89 1.64 2.12
C ALA A 119 -2.92 3.15 1.88
N HIS A 120 -1.81 3.71 1.40
CA HIS A 120 -1.72 5.12 1.04
C HIS A 120 -1.86 5.30 -0.48
N ALA A 121 -3.03 5.82 -0.94
CA ALA A 121 -3.41 5.84 -2.36
C ALA A 121 -3.54 4.41 -2.96
N TYR A 122 -4.37 3.61 -2.32
CA TYR A 122 -4.55 2.15 -2.48
C TYR A 122 -4.75 1.65 -3.91
N GLU A 123 -5.06 2.51 -4.84
CA GLU A 123 -5.31 2.15 -6.24
C GLU A 123 -4.10 1.43 -6.87
N ASN A 124 -2.88 1.80 -6.45
CA ASN A 124 -1.67 1.12 -6.91
C ASN A 124 -1.62 -0.32 -6.39
N GLU A 125 -1.75 -0.49 -5.06
CA GLU A 125 -1.70 -1.82 -4.42
C GLU A 125 -2.80 -2.72 -4.99
N MET A 126 -4.02 -2.21 -5.10
CA MET A 126 -5.17 -2.92 -5.66
C MET A 126 -4.89 -3.40 -7.10
N ASP A 127 -4.47 -2.48 -7.97
CA ASP A 127 -4.25 -2.77 -9.39
C ASP A 127 -3.11 -3.79 -9.58
N PHE A 128 -1.98 -3.58 -8.90
CA PHE A 128 -0.82 -4.47 -9.03
C PHE A 128 -1.07 -5.85 -8.43
N LEU A 129 -1.73 -5.95 -7.28
CA LEU A 129 -2.10 -7.23 -6.69
C LEU A 129 -3.07 -8.00 -7.61
N ASN A 130 -4.14 -7.35 -8.07
CA ASN A 130 -5.09 -7.97 -8.99
C ASN A 130 -4.40 -8.45 -10.29
N TYR A 131 -3.47 -7.66 -10.82
CA TYR A 131 -2.68 -8.04 -11.99
C TYR A 131 -1.81 -9.26 -11.74
N GLU A 132 -1.04 -9.28 -10.63
CA GLU A 132 -0.13 -10.40 -10.32
C GLU A 132 -0.88 -11.71 -10.04
N PHE A 133 -1.98 -11.64 -9.26
CA PHE A 133 -2.81 -12.83 -9.00
C PHE A 133 -3.45 -13.38 -10.28
N ALA A 134 -3.93 -12.53 -11.17
CA ALA A 134 -4.45 -12.95 -12.48
C ALA A 134 -3.33 -13.55 -13.36
N ARG A 135 -2.14 -12.94 -13.38
CA ARG A 135 -1.00 -13.37 -14.18
C ARG A 135 -0.46 -14.74 -13.76
N CYS A 136 -0.48 -15.05 -12.47
CA CYS A 136 -0.06 -16.36 -11.97
C CYS A 136 -1.18 -17.40 -11.92
N GLY A 137 -2.35 -17.11 -12.47
CA GLY A 137 -3.48 -18.02 -12.53
C GLY A 137 -4.20 -18.30 -11.21
N ARG A 138 -3.95 -17.47 -10.18
CA ARG A 138 -4.62 -17.57 -8.87
C ARG A 138 -5.98 -16.88 -8.84
N ALA A 139 -6.27 -16.01 -9.82
CA ALA A 139 -7.55 -15.39 -10.03
C ALA A 139 -7.92 -15.42 -11.52
N ALA A 140 -9.21 -15.35 -11.83
CA ALA A 140 -9.64 -15.16 -13.19
C ALA A 140 -9.15 -13.79 -13.70
N TRP A 141 -8.66 -13.72 -14.95
CA TRP A 141 -8.22 -12.47 -15.54
C TRP A 141 -9.36 -11.45 -15.56
N GLY A 142 -9.15 -10.31 -14.87
CA GLY A 142 -10.16 -9.25 -14.71
C GLY A 142 -11.16 -9.48 -13.58
N ALA A 143 -10.96 -10.50 -12.73
CA ALA A 143 -11.66 -10.60 -11.45
C ALA A 143 -10.98 -9.70 -10.42
N ASP A 144 -11.78 -8.98 -9.65
CA ASP A 144 -11.31 -8.16 -8.54
C ASP A 144 -11.12 -9.06 -7.31
N THR A 145 -9.93 -9.68 -7.20
CA THR A 145 -9.52 -10.44 -6.00
C THR A 145 -9.38 -9.50 -4.80
N PHE A 146 -8.96 -8.27 -5.08
CA PHE A 146 -8.87 -7.18 -4.13
C PHE A 146 -9.78 -6.04 -4.60
N PRO A 147 -11.06 -6.04 -4.21
CA PRO A 147 -11.99 -4.97 -4.59
C PRO A 147 -11.72 -3.70 -3.78
N ALA A 148 -12.12 -2.55 -4.31
CA ALA A 148 -11.83 -1.23 -3.72
C ALA A 148 -12.45 -1.03 -2.31
N ASP A 149 -13.55 -1.71 -2.01
CA ASP A 149 -14.21 -1.64 -0.70
C ASP A 149 -13.46 -2.41 0.40
N ARG A 150 -12.51 -3.26 0.02
CA ARG A 150 -11.57 -3.92 0.93
C ARG A 150 -10.47 -2.98 1.43
N PHE A 151 -10.33 -1.76 0.86
CA PHE A 151 -9.26 -0.84 1.22
C PHE A 151 -9.75 0.35 2.04
N ILE A 152 -8.97 0.69 3.05
CA ILE A 152 -9.00 1.95 3.79
C ILE A 152 -7.85 2.82 3.24
N CYS A 153 -8.19 3.99 2.70
CA CYS A 153 -7.21 4.88 2.09
C CYS A 153 -6.76 5.98 3.06
N THR A 154 -5.53 5.92 3.56
CA THR A 154 -5.00 6.96 4.45
C THR A 154 -4.83 8.31 3.76
N LYS A 155 -4.67 8.35 2.42
CA LYS A 155 -4.68 9.59 1.65
C LYS A 155 -6.06 10.26 1.63
N GLU A 156 -7.14 9.49 1.44
CA GLU A 156 -8.51 10.00 1.52
C GLU A 156 -8.83 10.48 2.94
N MET A 157 -8.44 9.70 3.97
CA MET A 157 -8.55 10.12 5.36
C MET A 157 -7.80 11.44 5.62
N SER A 158 -6.56 11.57 5.11
CA SER A 158 -5.77 12.78 5.22
C SER A 158 -6.46 13.99 4.59
N HIS A 159 -7.08 13.84 3.42
CA HIS A 159 -7.82 14.94 2.78
C HIS A 159 -9.08 15.34 3.57
N ALA A 160 -9.70 14.40 4.27
CA ALA A 160 -10.84 14.70 5.13
C ALA A 160 -10.42 15.42 6.42
N VAL A 161 -9.30 15.00 7.03
CA VAL A 161 -8.78 15.58 8.28
C VAL A 161 -8.06 16.92 8.03
N PHE A 162 -7.32 17.04 6.91
CA PHE A 162 -6.51 18.21 6.53
C PHE A 162 -6.90 18.70 5.12
N PRO A 163 -8.06 19.36 4.95
CA PRO A 163 -8.52 19.83 3.63
C PRO A 163 -7.52 20.77 2.97
N GLY A 164 -7.22 20.52 1.69
CA GLY A 164 -6.29 21.35 0.91
C GLY A 164 -4.81 21.06 1.11
N ALA A 165 -4.44 20.21 2.06
CA ALA A 165 -3.04 19.85 2.29
C ALA A 165 -2.52 18.82 1.24
N SER A 166 -1.18 18.74 1.10
CA SER A 166 -0.54 17.73 0.25
C SER A 166 -0.95 16.31 0.66
N GLY A 167 -1.33 15.49 -0.31
CA GLY A 167 -1.74 14.10 -0.11
C GLY A 167 -0.61 13.08 -0.22
N SER A 168 0.68 13.45 -0.17
CA SER A 168 1.78 12.49 -0.13
C SER A 168 1.95 11.89 1.27
N LEU A 169 2.45 10.65 1.36
CA LEU A 169 2.72 9.98 2.63
C LEU A 169 3.72 10.79 3.47
N ASP A 170 4.77 11.33 2.87
CA ASP A 170 5.73 12.21 3.56
C ASP A 170 5.07 13.39 4.24
N ALA A 171 4.24 14.12 3.50
CA ALA A 171 3.56 15.29 4.05
C ALA A 171 2.52 14.92 5.12
N LEU A 172 1.92 13.72 5.02
CA LEU A 172 1.04 13.20 6.06
C LEU A 172 1.82 12.84 7.32
N CYS A 173 2.95 12.15 7.18
CA CYS A 173 3.84 11.82 8.30
C CYS A 173 4.32 13.08 9.03
N ASP A 174 4.75 14.11 8.29
CA ASP A 174 5.18 15.38 8.88
C ASP A 174 4.06 16.05 9.70
N ARG A 175 2.81 16.07 9.18
CA ARG A 175 1.66 16.61 9.89
C ARG A 175 1.26 15.83 11.12
N LEU A 176 1.42 14.52 11.08
CA LEU A 176 1.12 13.62 12.21
C LEU A 176 2.30 13.45 13.16
N TRP A 177 3.44 14.14 12.94
CA TRP A 177 4.66 14.04 13.75
C TRP A 177 5.20 12.61 13.83
N LEU A 178 5.10 11.89 12.72
CA LEU A 178 5.69 10.55 12.59
C LEU A 178 7.16 10.67 12.18
N ASP A 179 8.01 9.91 12.84
CA ASP A 179 9.41 9.80 12.43
C ASP A 179 9.51 8.97 11.15
N ARG A 180 10.01 9.58 10.10
CA ARG A 180 10.26 8.97 8.80
C ARG A 180 11.73 9.06 8.38
N SER A 181 12.63 9.23 9.34
CA SER A 181 14.06 9.42 9.09
C SER A 181 14.67 8.29 8.25
N ASP A 182 14.24 7.05 8.50
CA ASP A 182 14.71 5.88 7.75
C ASP A 182 14.28 5.92 6.27
N ARG A 183 13.18 6.60 5.94
CA ARG A 183 12.67 6.74 4.58
C ARG A 183 13.48 7.70 3.70
N PHE A 184 14.33 8.57 4.31
CA PHE A 184 15.16 9.50 3.54
C PHE A 184 16.22 8.80 2.68
N ALA A 185 16.66 7.63 3.08
CA ALA A 185 17.66 6.89 2.33
C ALA A 185 17.04 6.18 1.12
N HIS A 186 15.97 5.43 1.34
CA HIS A 186 15.22 4.68 0.33
C HIS A 186 13.82 4.39 0.82
N HIS A 187 12.86 4.34 -0.11
CA HIS A 187 11.56 3.75 0.15
C HIS A 187 11.70 2.23 0.25
N GLY A 188 10.96 1.61 1.15
CA GLY A 188 10.86 0.17 1.27
C GLY A 188 9.44 -0.20 1.65
N ALA A 189 8.89 -1.23 1.02
CA ALA A 189 7.49 -1.56 1.17
C ALA A 189 7.06 -1.79 2.63
N LEU A 190 7.87 -2.47 3.45
CA LEU A 190 7.53 -2.67 4.85
C LEU A 190 7.62 -1.36 5.66
N LEU A 191 8.58 -0.50 5.37
CA LEU A 191 8.71 0.81 6.02
C LEU A 191 7.51 1.72 5.68
N ASP A 192 7.10 1.76 4.43
CA ASP A 192 5.97 2.56 3.98
C ASP A 192 4.63 2.00 4.51
N ALA A 193 4.48 0.68 4.61
CA ALA A 193 3.36 0.04 5.31
C ALA A 193 3.33 0.38 6.80
N ASP A 194 4.49 0.44 7.47
CA ASP A 194 4.61 0.81 8.89
C ASP A 194 4.19 2.27 9.13
N LEU A 195 4.67 3.20 8.32
CA LEU A 195 4.26 4.60 8.38
C LEU A 195 2.78 4.79 8.04
N THR A 196 2.27 4.02 7.08
CA THR A 196 0.84 4.01 6.73
C THR A 196 -0.02 3.51 7.89
N ALA A 197 0.44 2.49 8.62
CA ALA A 197 -0.21 1.98 9.82
C ALA A 197 -0.24 3.05 10.93
N ASP A 198 0.89 3.69 11.21
CA ASP A 198 0.95 4.76 12.21
C ASP A 198 0.06 5.95 11.86
N ALA A 199 0.06 6.36 10.59
CA ALA A 199 -0.82 7.42 10.11
C ALA A 199 -2.30 7.06 10.24
N PHE A 200 -2.68 5.82 9.90
CA PHE A 200 -4.03 5.31 10.10
C PHE A 200 -4.43 5.37 11.58
N VAL A 201 -3.60 4.80 12.46
CA VAL A 201 -3.90 4.73 13.91
C VAL A 201 -4.11 6.13 14.49
N LYS A 202 -3.22 7.07 14.18
CA LYS A 202 -3.37 8.46 14.66
C LYS A 202 -4.64 9.12 14.17
N MET A 203 -4.95 9.01 12.89
CA MET A 203 -6.18 9.61 12.34
C MET A 203 -7.45 8.91 12.86
N ALA A 204 -7.43 7.58 13.01
CA ALA A 204 -8.56 6.81 13.54
C ALA A 204 -8.88 7.15 15.01
N LEU A 205 -7.86 7.50 15.79
CA LEU A 205 -8.01 7.93 17.20
C LEU A 205 -8.25 9.43 17.35
N GLY A 206 -8.23 10.20 16.25
CA GLY A 206 -8.32 11.65 16.29
C GLY A 206 -7.08 12.34 16.88
N ASP A 207 -5.95 11.63 17.01
CA ASP A 207 -4.65 12.17 17.42
C ASP A 207 -3.93 12.80 16.22
N THR A 208 -4.39 13.96 15.79
CA THR A 208 -3.92 14.64 14.58
C THR A 208 -2.93 15.78 14.85
N GLY A 209 -2.28 15.75 16.00
CA GLY A 209 -1.30 16.76 16.42
C GLY A 209 -1.85 17.79 17.39
N PRO A 210 -1.07 18.81 17.77
CA PRO A 210 -1.50 19.81 18.72
C PRO A 210 -2.77 20.49 18.21
N ARG A 211 -3.83 20.49 19.04
CA ARG A 211 -5.16 21.06 18.72
C ARG A 211 -5.13 22.56 18.37
N ASP A 212 -3.99 23.22 18.60
CA ASP A 212 -3.80 24.66 18.45
C ASP A 212 -2.99 25.05 17.20
N ALA A 213 -2.59 24.11 16.35
CA ALA A 213 -1.94 24.41 15.08
C ALA A 213 -3.00 24.85 14.06
N VAL A 214 -3.40 26.10 14.13
CA VAL A 214 -4.12 26.78 13.05
C VAL A 214 -3.12 26.89 11.90
N TYR A 215 -3.27 26.08 10.89
CA TYR A 215 -2.52 26.24 9.64
C TYR A 215 -3.15 27.42 8.88
N GLU A 216 -2.48 28.61 8.96
CA GLU A 216 -2.74 29.76 8.09
C GLU A 216 -2.34 29.48 6.64
#